data_4041f927a38c9dceef342f12469b78d7
#
_entry.id   4041f927a38c9dceef342f12469b78d7
#
_cell.length_a   1.000
_cell.length_b   1.000
_cell.length_c   1.000
_cell.angle_alpha   90.00
_cell.angle_beta   90.00
_cell.angle_gamma   90.00
#
_symmetry.space_group_name_H-M   'P 1'
#
loop_
_entity.id
_entity.type
_entity.pdbx_description
1 polymer ?
#
loop_
_entity_poly.entity_id
_entity_poly.type
_entity_poly.pdbx_seq_one_letter_code
_entity_poly.pdbx_strand_id
1 'polypeptide(L)'
;IFRVGSALQNHGYWILNDVVWRKSNPMPNFRGKRFTNAHETMIWASKSEGAKYTFNYEALKALNEGVQMRSDWVLPICNGHERLKNDKGDKAHPTQKPESLLHRVLVGSTNPGDVVLDPFFGTGTTGAVAKMLGRDFIGIEREAAYRKVAQKRIENTRKFDREALQVSASKRAEPRVPFGQLVERGMLRPGEELLSMNGRHKAKVRADGTLIGDDIK
;
A
#
# COMPACT_ATOMS: atom_id res chain seq x y z
N ILE A 1 21.47 1.55 2.63
CA ILE A 1 20.53 1.59 1.50
C ILE A 1 21.24 1.55 0.16
N PHE A 2 22.30 2.34 -0.06
CA PHE A 2 22.98 2.45 -1.36
C PHE A 2 23.55 1.13 -1.87
N ARG A 3 24.26 0.36 -1.01
CA ARG A 3 24.77 -0.97 -1.39
C ARG A 3 23.67 -1.97 -1.72
N VAL A 4 22.54 -1.90 -1.02
CA VAL A 4 21.39 -2.78 -1.31
C VAL A 4 20.78 -2.41 -2.66
N GLY A 5 20.60 -1.12 -2.95
CA GLY A 5 20.12 -0.65 -4.24
C GLY A 5 21.01 -1.10 -5.40
N SER A 6 22.33 -0.89 -5.26
CA SER A 6 23.30 -1.35 -6.27
C SER A 6 23.27 -2.88 -6.46
N ALA A 7 23.17 -3.64 -5.36
CA ALA A 7 23.08 -5.10 -5.44
C ALA A 7 21.82 -5.55 -6.17
N LEU A 8 20.66 -4.96 -5.88
CA LEU A 8 19.42 -5.26 -6.59
C LEU A 8 19.56 -5.02 -8.10
N GLN A 9 20.10 -3.86 -8.51
CA GLN A 9 20.33 -3.54 -9.90
C GLN A 9 21.32 -4.52 -10.56
N ASN A 10 22.41 -4.86 -9.89
CA ASN A 10 23.39 -5.84 -10.38
C ASN A 10 22.79 -7.24 -10.58
N HIS A 11 21.74 -7.58 -9.81
CA HIS A 11 20.98 -8.82 -9.96
C HIS A 11 19.80 -8.71 -10.94
N GLY A 12 19.69 -7.60 -11.68
CA GLY A 12 18.69 -7.42 -12.74
C GLY A 12 17.33 -6.92 -12.26
N TYR A 13 17.18 -6.58 -10.97
CA TYR A 13 15.96 -5.96 -10.49
C TYR A 13 15.83 -4.52 -11.00
N TRP A 14 14.60 -4.13 -11.37
CA TRP A 14 14.27 -2.79 -11.80
C TRP A 14 13.70 -1.99 -10.62
N ILE A 15 14.40 -0.93 -10.22
CA ILE A 15 13.95 -0.08 -9.10
C ILE A 15 12.82 0.82 -9.59
N LEU A 16 11.66 0.71 -8.95
CA LEU A 16 10.46 1.49 -9.24
C LEU A 16 10.44 2.79 -8.44
N ASN A 17 10.66 2.68 -7.12
CA ASN A 17 10.75 3.83 -6.21
C ASN A 17 11.65 3.53 -5.02
N ASP A 18 12.16 4.58 -4.42
CA ASP A 18 12.49 4.62 -3.00
C ASP A 18 11.25 5.09 -2.22
N VAL A 19 11.03 4.51 -1.05
CA VAL A 19 9.94 4.88 -0.15
C VAL A 19 10.52 5.18 1.22
N VAL A 20 10.29 6.39 1.70
CA VAL A 20 10.80 6.86 3.00
C VAL A 20 9.74 6.70 4.07
N TRP A 21 9.94 5.79 5.01
CA TRP A 21 9.13 5.75 6.21
C TRP A 21 9.64 6.76 7.23
N ARG A 22 8.93 7.87 7.38
CA ARG A 22 9.15 8.88 8.41
C ARG A 22 8.45 8.46 9.70
N LYS A 23 9.23 8.30 10.77
CA LYS A 23 8.73 7.90 12.07
C LYS A 23 8.05 9.09 12.76
N SER A 24 6.77 9.00 13.09
CA SER A 24 6.08 10.08 13.81
C SER A 24 6.56 10.25 15.26
N ASN A 25 7.12 9.18 15.85
CA ASN A 25 7.63 9.12 17.21
C ASN A 25 9.01 8.44 17.26
N PRO A 26 10.05 9.00 16.61
CA PRO A 26 11.37 8.38 16.56
C PRO A 26 12.02 8.34 17.95
N MET A 27 12.77 7.27 18.21
CA MET A 27 13.53 7.15 19.46
C MET A 27 14.66 8.19 19.48
N PRO A 28 14.75 9.04 20.51
CA PRO A 28 15.80 10.05 20.63
C PRO A 28 17.20 9.43 20.69
N ASN A 29 18.19 10.19 20.22
CA ASN A 29 19.58 9.85 20.48
C ASN A 29 19.98 10.40 21.86
N PHE A 30 19.82 9.58 22.89
CA PHE A 30 20.09 9.98 24.28
C PHE A 30 21.52 10.45 24.56
N ARG A 31 22.49 10.06 23.73
CA ARG A 31 23.88 10.52 23.86
C ARG A 31 24.14 11.89 23.20
N GLY A 32 23.18 12.43 22.45
CA GLY A 32 23.30 13.74 21.78
C GLY A 32 24.45 13.88 20.76
N LYS A 33 25.04 12.75 20.31
CA LYS A 33 26.23 12.74 19.45
C LYS A 33 25.92 12.64 17.95
N ARG A 34 24.68 12.47 17.57
CA ARG A 34 24.21 12.35 16.17
C ARG A 34 22.75 12.73 16.07
N PHE A 35 22.26 12.93 14.86
CA PHE A 35 20.84 13.15 14.61
C PHE A 35 19.99 11.96 15.08
N THR A 36 18.75 12.24 15.48
CA THR A 36 17.74 11.22 15.73
C THR A 36 17.45 10.46 14.43
N ASN A 37 17.45 9.13 14.50
CA ASN A 37 17.12 8.28 13.36
C ASN A 37 15.62 8.30 13.08
N ALA A 38 15.15 9.37 12.42
CA ALA A 38 13.74 9.68 12.25
C ALA A 38 13.09 9.04 11.01
N HIS A 39 13.85 8.32 10.17
CA HIS A 39 13.30 7.65 9.00
C HIS A 39 14.05 6.35 8.68
N GLU A 40 13.40 5.51 7.90
CA GLU A 40 14.00 4.36 7.21
C GLU A 40 13.60 4.42 5.74
N THR A 41 14.50 4.00 4.85
CA THR A 41 14.23 3.94 3.42
C THR A 41 14.00 2.50 2.99
N MET A 42 12.92 2.26 2.25
CA MET A 42 12.61 1.01 1.58
C MET A 42 12.88 1.17 0.08
N ILE A 43 13.28 0.11 -0.57
CA ILE A 43 13.40 0.04 -2.03
C ILE A 43 12.24 -0.80 -2.54
N TRP A 44 11.46 -0.26 -3.46
CA TRP A 44 10.46 -0.99 -4.20
C TRP A 44 10.98 -1.28 -5.59
N ALA A 45 11.06 -2.55 -5.93
CA ALA A 45 11.60 -3.01 -7.20
C ALA A 45 10.74 -4.10 -7.82
N SER A 46 10.69 -4.17 -9.14
CA SER A 46 10.17 -5.29 -9.90
C SER A 46 11.30 -6.28 -10.24
N LYS A 47 10.93 -7.50 -10.64
CA LYS A 47 11.89 -8.56 -10.96
C LYS A 47 12.85 -8.19 -12.10
N SER A 48 12.38 -7.40 -13.07
CA SER A 48 13.16 -6.89 -14.19
C SER A 48 12.45 -5.67 -14.79
N GLU A 49 13.12 -4.97 -15.69
CA GLU A 49 12.51 -3.93 -16.51
C GLU A 49 11.32 -4.50 -17.30
N GLY A 50 10.19 -3.79 -17.31
CA GLY A 50 8.96 -4.21 -18.00
C GLY A 50 8.22 -5.40 -17.38
N ALA A 51 8.72 -6.00 -16.29
CA ALA A 51 8.00 -7.04 -15.56
C ALA A 51 6.67 -6.53 -15.00
N LYS A 52 5.63 -7.34 -15.12
CA LYS A 52 4.34 -7.04 -14.49
C LYS A 52 4.48 -7.09 -12.97
N TYR A 53 3.89 -6.13 -12.29
CA TYR A 53 3.81 -6.07 -10.82
C TYR A 53 2.44 -5.55 -10.39
N THR A 54 2.04 -5.90 -9.19
CA THR A 54 0.81 -5.40 -8.58
C THR A 54 1.03 -4.01 -7.98
N PHE A 55 0.16 -3.07 -8.33
CA PHE A 55 0.08 -1.75 -7.70
C PHE A 55 -1.39 -1.36 -7.53
N ASN A 56 -1.89 -1.49 -6.32
CA ASN A 56 -3.28 -1.25 -5.98
C ASN A 56 -3.53 0.24 -5.71
N TYR A 57 -3.55 1.02 -6.80
CA TYR A 57 -3.64 2.48 -6.78
C TYR A 57 -4.83 2.99 -5.97
N GLU A 58 -6.04 2.45 -6.21
CA GLU A 58 -7.26 2.93 -5.54
C GLU A 58 -7.26 2.59 -4.04
N ALA A 59 -6.73 1.43 -3.66
CA ALA A 59 -6.58 1.05 -2.25
C ALA A 59 -5.59 1.98 -1.52
N LEU A 60 -4.45 2.28 -2.15
CA LEU A 60 -3.48 3.22 -1.60
C LEU A 60 -4.03 4.64 -1.52
N LYS A 61 -4.82 5.06 -2.50
CA LYS A 61 -5.51 6.34 -2.52
C LYS A 61 -6.54 6.45 -1.39
N ALA A 62 -7.30 5.38 -1.13
CA ALA A 62 -8.23 5.33 -0.02
C ALA A 62 -7.52 5.46 1.34
N LEU A 63 -6.31 4.91 1.48
CA LEU A 63 -5.46 5.07 2.66
C LEU A 63 -4.82 6.47 2.79
N ASN A 64 -5.01 7.35 1.80
CA ASN A 64 -4.41 8.68 1.73
C ASN A 64 -5.46 9.75 1.38
N GLU A 65 -6.59 9.73 2.05
CA GLU A 65 -7.66 10.75 1.95
C GLU A 65 -8.17 10.99 0.52
N GLY A 66 -8.16 9.96 -0.31
CA GLY A 66 -8.58 10.05 -1.71
C GLY A 66 -7.53 10.68 -2.65
N VAL A 67 -6.33 10.97 -2.17
CA VAL A 67 -5.21 11.50 -2.96
C VAL A 67 -4.19 10.41 -3.25
N GLN A 68 -3.48 10.50 -4.38
CA GLN A 68 -2.41 9.56 -4.70
C GLN A 68 -1.42 9.39 -3.54
N MET A 69 -1.11 8.13 -3.20
CA MET A 69 -0.14 7.83 -2.15
C MET A 69 1.25 8.36 -2.55
N ARG A 70 1.87 9.06 -1.62
CA ARG A 70 3.23 9.60 -1.76
C ARG A 70 4.26 8.55 -1.36
N SER A 71 5.52 8.78 -1.70
CA SER A 71 6.64 7.93 -1.31
C SER A 71 7.24 8.28 0.07
N ASP A 72 6.70 9.28 0.77
CA ASP A 72 7.10 9.66 2.13
C ASP A 72 5.95 9.34 3.13
N TRP A 73 6.06 8.22 3.81
CA TRP A 73 5.03 7.72 4.70
C TRP A 73 5.27 8.12 6.15
N VAL A 74 4.34 8.83 6.78
CA VAL A 74 4.40 9.15 8.20
C VAL A 74 3.65 8.09 8.98
N LEU A 75 4.39 7.23 9.70
CA LEU A 75 3.83 6.14 10.51
C LEU A 75 4.62 6.03 11.83
N PRO A 76 3.98 5.61 12.92
CA PRO A 76 4.66 5.39 14.19
C PRO A 76 5.60 4.19 14.13
N ILE A 77 6.59 4.15 15.02
CA ILE A 77 7.33 2.93 15.32
C ILE A 77 6.43 1.97 16.10
N CYS A 78 6.75 0.67 16.05
CA CYS A 78 6.09 -0.32 16.89
C CYS A 78 6.28 0.01 18.38
N ASN A 79 5.18 0.24 19.09
CA ASN A 79 5.17 0.56 20.52
C ASN A 79 3.88 0.04 21.20
N GLY A 80 3.73 0.32 22.50
CA GLY A 80 2.54 -0.01 23.26
C GLY A 80 2.15 -1.49 23.19
N HIS A 81 0.87 -1.75 22.97
CA HIS A 81 0.30 -3.11 22.92
C HIS A 81 0.76 -3.92 21.71
N GLU A 82 1.13 -3.27 20.62
CA GLU A 82 1.66 -3.94 19.43
C GLU A 82 3.04 -4.55 19.68
N ARG A 83 3.81 -3.98 20.61
CA ARG A 83 5.17 -4.45 20.92
C ARG A 83 5.10 -5.77 21.68
N LEU A 84 5.53 -6.85 21.02
CA LEU A 84 5.57 -8.16 21.63
C LEU A 84 6.63 -8.23 22.73
N LYS A 85 6.28 -8.93 23.80
CA LYS A 85 7.14 -9.18 24.96
C LYS A 85 7.47 -10.66 25.06
N ASN A 86 8.63 -10.97 25.58
CA ASN A 86 9.02 -12.32 25.97
C ASN A 86 8.41 -12.70 27.34
N ASP A 87 8.62 -13.92 27.79
CA ASP A 87 8.10 -14.44 29.04
C ASP A 87 8.61 -13.68 30.29
N LYS A 88 9.70 -12.90 30.13
CA LYS A 88 10.27 -12.04 31.18
C LYS A 88 9.73 -10.61 31.14
N GLY A 89 8.82 -10.29 30.24
CA GLY A 89 8.28 -8.95 30.05
C GLY A 89 9.14 -7.99 29.22
N ASP A 90 10.32 -8.43 28.76
CA ASP A 90 11.19 -7.65 27.89
C ASP A 90 10.71 -7.67 26.45
N LYS A 91 11.25 -6.73 25.62
CA LYS A 91 10.98 -6.72 24.18
C LYS A 91 11.36 -8.05 23.53
N ALA A 92 10.41 -8.74 22.91
CA ALA A 92 10.67 -9.99 22.22
C ALA A 92 11.66 -9.85 21.07
N HIS A 93 11.67 -8.68 20.41
CA HIS A 93 12.61 -8.36 19.33
C HIS A 93 12.98 -6.87 19.36
N PRO A 94 14.26 -6.50 19.21
CA PRO A 94 14.69 -5.09 19.33
C PRO A 94 14.12 -4.18 18.24
N THR A 95 13.94 -4.68 17.02
CA THR A 95 13.58 -3.91 15.82
C THR A 95 12.27 -4.39 15.18
N GLN A 96 11.28 -4.82 15.97
CA GLN A 96 9.96 -5.18 15.47
C GLN A 96 9.37 -4.03 14.62
N LYS A 97 8.94 -4.32 13.40
CA LYS A 97 8.29 -3.35 12.53
C LYS A 97 6.81 -3.19 12.89
N PRO A 98 6.22 -1.99 12.72
CA PRO A 98 4.79 -1.77 12.98
C PRO A 98 3.93 -2.45 11.91
N GLU A 99 2.76 -2.96 12.34
CA GLU A 99 1.78 -3.57 11.43
C GLU A 99 1.28 -2.59 10.37
N SER A 100 1.09 -1.33 10.75
CA SER A 100 0.66 -0.27 9.82
C SER A 100 1.59 -0.09 8.61
N LEU A 101 2.91 -0.27 8.80
CA LEU A 101 3.88 -0.23 7.72
C LEU A 101 3.68 -1.40 6.76
N LEU A 102 3.63 -2.64 7.31
CA LEU A 102 3.44 -3.86 6.52
C LEU A 102 2.06 -3.90 5.86
N HIS A 103 1.02 -3.41 6.55
CA HIS A 103 -0.32 -3.27 5.98
C HIS A 103 -0.28 -2.43 4.69
N ARG A 104 0.33 -1.25 4.73
CA ARG A 104 0.44 -0.37 3.57
C ARG A 104 1.25 -1.00 2.43
N VAL A 105 2.37 -1.65 2.76
CA VAL A 105 3.19 -2.39 1.78
C VAL A 105 2.37 -3.49 1.12
N LEU A 106 1.72 -4.36 1.89
CA LEU A 106 1.03 -5.52 1.34
C LEU A 106 -0.25 -5.13 0.59
N VAL A 107 -1.02 -4.17 1.09
CA VAL A 107 -2.20 -3.65 0.37
C VAL A 107 -1.79 -3.05 -0.97
N GLY A 108 -0.68 -2.32 -1.02
CA GLY A 108 -0.22 -1.65 -2.23
C GLY A 108 0.36 -2.58 -3.29
N SER A 109 1.01 -3.68 -2.87
CA SER A 109 1.85 -4.50 -3.76
C SER A 109 1.40 -5.95 -3.93
N THR A 110 0.31 -6.36 -3.31
CA THR A 110 -0.23 -7.74 -3.38
C THR A 110 -1.75 -7.75 -3.41
N ASN A 111 -2.32 -8.88 -3.85
CA ASN A 111 -3.76 -9.17 -3.80
C ASN A 111 -4.06 -10.29 -2.82
N PRO A 112 -5.32 -10.45 -2.31
CA PRO A 112 -5.73 -11.62 -1.57
C PRO A 112 -5.42 -12.91 -2.35
N GLY A 113 -4.82 -13.90 -1.66
CA GLY A 113 -4.37 -15.16 -2.26
C GLY A 113 -2.92 -15.14 -2.78
N ASP A 114 -2.28 -13.98 -2.89
CA ASP A 114 -0.85 -13.91 -3.22
C ASP A 114 0.01 -14.46 -2.08
N VAL A 115 1.21 -14.95 -2.44
CA VAL A 115 2.21 -15.45 -1.47
C VAL A 115 3.24 -14.38 -1.17
N VAL A 116 3.44 -14.08 0.11
CA VAL A 116 4.43 -13.13 0.61
C VAL A 116 5.62 -13.88 1.21
N LEU A 117 6.83 -13.64 0.69
CA LEU A 117 8.07 -14.18 1.24
C LEU A 117 8.77 -13.13 2.11
N ASP A 118 9.08 -13.49 3.35
CA ASP A 118 9.93 -12.69 4.24
C ASP A 118 11.12 -13.52 4.73
N PRO A 119 12.31 -13.33 4.16
CA PRO A 119 13.51 -14.09 4.54
C PRO A 119 14.14 -13.63 5.87
N PHE A 120 13.63 -12.58 6.53
CA PHE A 120 14.07 -12.04 7.80
C PHE A 120 12.90 -11.86 8.76
N PHE A 121 12.17 -12.94 9.00
CA PHE A 121 10.80 -12.94 9.54
C PHE A 121 10.68 -12.36 10.96
N GLY A 122 11.73 -12.47 11.78
CA GLY A 122 11.74 -11.96 13.15
C GLY A 122 10.55 -12.48 13.98
N THR A 123 9.75 -11.57 14.52
CA THR A 123 8.54 -11.90 15.30
C THR A 123 7.28 -11.98 14.45
N GLY A 124 7.39 -12.14 13.14
CA GLY A 124 6.29 -12.48 12.24
C GLY A 124 5.30 -11.35 11.94
N THR A 125 5.73 -10.07 11.95
CA THR A 125 4.83 -8.96 11.59
C THR A 125 4.27 -9.13 10.18
N THR A 126 5.14 -9.47 9.22
CA THR A 126 4.75 -9.69 7.82
C THR A 126 3.71 -10.81 7.71
N GLY A 127 3.93 -11.95 8.38
CA GLY A 127 3.00 -13.08 8.34
C GLY A 127 1.66 -12.78 9.02
N ALA A 128 1.67 -12.06 10.13
CA ALA A 128 0.44 -11.64 10.81
C ALA A 128 -0.39 -10.73 9.90
N VAL A 129 0.22 -9.72 9.27
CA VAL A 129 -0.48 -8.81 8.36
C VAL A 129 -0.91 -9.53 7.08
N ALA A 130 -0.09 -10.42 6.53
CA ALA A 130 -0.45 -11.23 5.37
C ALA A 130 -1.69 -12.08 5.66
N LYS A 131 -1.70 -12.82 6.78
CA LYS A 131 -2.87 -13.62 7.22
C LYS A 131 -4.11 -12.75 7.40
N MET A 132 -3.98 -11.60 8.09
CA MET A 132 -5.08 -10.65 8.30
C MET A 132 -5.71 -10.23 6.99
N LEU A 133 -4.88 -9.92 6.00
CA LEU A 133 -5.29 -9.45 4.67
C LEU A 133 -5.61 -10.58 3.68
N GLY A 134 -5.61 -11.85 4.10
CA GLY A 134 -5.96 -12.98 3.24
C GLY A 134 -4.88 -13.35 2.22
N ARG A 135 -3.63 -13.03 2.49
CA ARG A 135 -2.45 -13.49 1.73
C ARG A 135 -1.87 -14.72 2.40
N ASP A 136 -1.25 -15.58 1.60
CA ASP A 136 -0.38 -16.61 2.10
C ASP A 136 1.02 -16.05 2.37
N PHE A 137 1.83 -16.74 3.17
CA PHE A 137 3.19 -16.25 3.45
C PHE A 137 4.17 -17.40 3.69
N ILE A 138 5.44 -17.11 3.41
CA ILE A 138 6.58 -17.93 3.75
C ILE A 138 7.53 -17.07 4.56
N GLY A 139 7.74 -17.41 5.83
CA GLY A 139 8.65 -16.70 6.73
C GLY A 139 9.88 -17.53 7.03
N ILE A 140 11.08 -16.94 6.89
CA ILE A 140 12.35 -17.60 7.25
C ILE A 140 12.95 -16.84 8.43
N GLU A 141 13.22 -17.59 9.52
CA GLU A 141 13.84 -17.04 10.72
C GLU A 141 14.79 -18.08 11.34
N ARG A 142 16.01 -17.65 11.60
CA ARG A 142 17.05 -18.53 12.16
C ARG A 142 16.84 -18.77 13.66
N GLU A 143 16.49 -17.72 14.39
CA GLU A 143 16.39 -17.75 15.85
C GLU A 143 15.10 -18.45 16.31
N ALA A 144 15.25 -19.59 17.00
CA ALA A 144 14.12 -20.39 17.49
C ALA A 144 13.19 -19.60 18.42
N ALA A 145 13.74 -18.71 19.26
CA ALA A 145 12.96 -17.86 20.14
C ALA A 145 12.02 -16.93 19.36
N TYR A 146 12.50 -16.32 18.28
CA TYR A 146 11.68 -15.44 17.43
C TYR A 146 10.62 -16.24 16.67
N ARG A 147 10.97 -17.43 16.14
CA ARG A 147 10.00 -18.33 15.49
C ARG A 147 8.83 -18.66 16.40
N LYS A 148 9.10 -19.01 17.67
CA LYS A 148 8.04 -19.31 18.65
C LYS A 148 7.10 -18.13 18.88
N VAL A 149 7.66 -16.92 19.00
CA VAL A 149 6.86 -15.69 19.15
C VAL A 149 6.05 -15.40 17.89
N ALA A 150 6.66 -15.56 16.71
CA ALA A 150 6.00 -15.36 15.42
C ALA A 150 4.81 -16.33 15.24
N GLN A 151 5.02 -17.62 15.54
CA GLN A 151 3.98 -18.63 15.45
C GLN A 151 2.79 -18.29 16.34
N LYS A 152 3.02 -17.98 17.62
CA LYS A 152 1.96 -17.58 18.55
C LYS A 152 1.22 -16.32 18.07
N ARG A 153 1.94 -15.33 17.54
CA ARG A 153 1.34 -14.13 16.97
C ARG A 153 0.40 -14.49 15.82
N ILE A 154 0.86 -15.29 14.88
CA ILE A 154 0.10 -15.67 13.68
C ILE A 154 -1.12 -16.53 14.04
N GLU A 155 -0.98 -17.46 14.99
CA GLU A 155 -2.10 -18.26 15.49
C GLU A 155 -3.22 -17.36 16.04
N ASN A 156 -2.87 -16.34 16.80
CA ASN A 156 -3.80 -15.37 17.40
C ASN A 156 -4.30 -14.30 16.41
N THR A 157 -3.73 -14.20 15.22
CA THR A 157 -4.17 -13.23 14.23
C THR A 157 -5.44 -13.71 13.53
N ARG A 158 -6.46 -12.86 13.52
CA ARG A 158 -7.73 -13.10 12.81
C ARG A 158 -7.64 -12.63 11.37
N LYS A 159 -8.09 -13.44 10.45
CA LYS A 159 -8.27 -13.06 9.04
C LYS A 159 -9.52 -12.20 8.91
N PHE A 160 -9.47 -11.16 8.08
CA PHE A 160 -10.64 -10.37 7.73
C PHE A 160 -11.66 -11.21 6.95
N ASP A 161 -12.93 -10.85 7.03
CA ASP A 161 -14.00 -11.49 6.31
C ASP A 161 -13.84 -11.31 4.79
N ARG A 162 -14.44 -12.21 4.02
CA ARG A 162 -14.30 -12.22 2.55
C ARG A 162 -14.72 -10.89 1.90
N GLU A 163 -15.75 -10.24 2.42
CA GLU A 163 -16.22 -8.94 1.94
C GLU A 163 -15.18 -7.84 2.16
N ALA A 164 -14.57 -7.82 3.35
CA ALA A 164 -13.51 -6.86 3.69
C ALA A 164 -12.22 -7.07 2.88
N LEU A 165 -12.03 -8.26 2.31
CA LEU A 165 -10.87 -8.60 1.47
C LEU A 165 -11.07 -8.28 -0.01
N GLN A 166 -12.24 -7.79 -0.42
CA GLN A 166 -12.48 -7.39 -1.81
C GLN A 166 -11.57 -6.23 -2.20
N VAL A 167 -10.88 -6.39 -3.31
CA VAL A 167 -10.02 -5.33 -3.88
C VAL A 167 -10.89 -4.40 -4.71
N SER A 168 -10.80 -3.09 -4.46
CA SER A 168 -11.45 -2.09 -5.30
C SER A 168 -10.92 -2.18 -6.72
N ALA A 169 -11.81 -2.40 -7.69
CA ALA A 169 -11.42 -2.39 -9.09
C ALA A 169 -10.85 -1.02 -9.48
N SER A 170 -9.79 -1.02 -10.28
CA SER A 170 -9.27 0.23 -10.82
C SER A 170 -10.33 0.88 -11.71
N LYS A 171 -10.66 2.14 -11.45
CA LYS A 171 -11.57 2.92 -12.34
C LYS A 171 -11.11 2.95 -13.80
N ARG A 172 -9.80 2.71 -14.04
CA ARG A 172 -9.25 2.59 -15.40
C ARG A 172 -9.62 1.29 -16.08
N ALA A 173 -9.94 0.24 -15.32
CA ALA A 173 -10.35 -1.07 -15.82
C ALA A 173 -11.87 -1.17 -16.04
N GLU A 174 -12.65 -0.18 -15.58
CA GLU A 174 -14.08 -0.13 -15.83
C GLU A 174 -14.34 0.10 -17.32
N PRO A 175 -15.31 -0.63 -17.91
CA PRO A 175 -15.72 -0.40 -19.28
C PRO A 175 -16.15 1.06 -19.45
N ARG A 176 -15.48 1.80 -20.32
CA ARG A 176 -15.89 3.16 -20.65
C ARG A 176 -17.11 3.08 -21.55
N VAL A 177 -18.22 3.61 -21.09
CA VAL A 177 -19.41 3.84 -21.93
C VAL A 177 -19.16 5.09 -22.77
N PRO A 178 -19.10 5.00 -24.11
CA PRO A 178 -18.98 6.16 -24.96
C PRO A 178 -20.11 7.16 -24.67
N PHE A 179 -19.76 8.44 -24.58
CA PHE A 179 -20.75 9.49 -24.21
C PHE A 179 -21.99 9.50 -25.12
N GLY A 180 -21.77 9.29 -26.41
CA GLY A 180 -22.88 9.19 -27.39
C GLY A 180 -23.89 8.09 -27.07
N GLN A 181 -23.47 6.96 -26.46
CA GLN A 181 -24.41 5.93 -26.06
C GLN A 181 -25.34 6.35 -24.91
N LEU A 182 -24.97 7.35 -24.11
CA LEU A 182 -25.86 7.90 -23.09
C LEU A 182 -27.00 8.66 -23.72
N VAL A 183 -26.73 9.34 -24.84
CA VAL A 183 -27.76 10.05 -25.65
C VAL A 183 -28.66 9.04 -26.39
N GLU A 184 -28.06 8.04 -27.06
CA GLU A 184 -28.79 6.96 -27.74
C GLU A 184 -29.74 6.20 -26.81
N ARG A 185 -29.31 5.95 -25.56
CA ARG A 185 -30.13 5.25 -24.55
C ARG A 185 -31.15 6.18 -23.85
N GLY A 186 -31.20 7.45 -24.22
CA GLY A 186 -32.10 8.42 -23.60
C GLY A 186 -31.77 8.83 -22.18
N MET A 187 -30.55 8.51 -21.71
CA MET A 187 -30.06 8.90 -20.37
C MET A 187 -29.69 10.37 -20.29
N LEU A 188 -29.31 10.96 -21.44
CA LEU A 188 -29.10 12.40 -21.67
C LEU A 188 -29.88 12.85 -22.87
N ARG A 189 -30.42 14.05 -22.82
CA ARG A 189 -31.20 14.63 -23.93
C ARG A 189 -30.38 15.68 -24.69
N PRO A 190 -30.48 15.76 -26.02
CA PRO A 190 -29.94 16.87 -26.75
C PRO A 190 -30.45 18.20 -26.19
N GLY A 191 -29.57 19.16 -25.99
CA GLY A 191 -29.88 20.45 -25.37
C GLY A 191 -29.74 20.49 -23.84
N GLU A 192 -29.55 19.35 -23.17
CA GLU A 192 -29.33 19.28 -21.72
C GLU A 192 -28.01 19.94 -21.32
N GLU A 193 -28.04 20.72 -20.24
CA GLU A 193 -26.85 21.36 -19.68
C GLU A 193 -26.21 20.46 -18.62
N LEU A 194 -24.91 20.20 -18.79
CA LEU A 194 -24.09 19.45 -17.83
C LEU A 194 -23.16 20.40 -17.09
N LEU A 195 -23.00 20.15 -15.80
CA LEU A 195 -22.09 20.89 -14.92
C LEU A 195 -20.98 19.99 -14.45
N SER A 196 -19.76 20.50 -14.41
CA SER A 196 -18.67 19.81 -13.70
C SER A 196 -19.00 19.73 -12.19
N MET A 197 -18.48 18.72 -11.48
CA MET A 197 -18.75 18.53 -10.05
C MET A 197 -18.41 19.75 -9.19
N ASN A 198 -17.45 20.58 -9.61
CA ASN A 198 -17.07 21.82 -8.94
C ASN A 198 -17.83 23.05 -9.46
N GLY A 199 -18.78 22.89 -10.38
CA GLY A 199 -19.60 23.94 -10.95
C GLY A 199 -18.87 24.94 -11.88
N ARG A 200 -17.57 24.74 -12.14
CA ARG A 200 -16.74 25.70 -12.89
C ARG A 200 -16.88 25.62 -14.40
N HIS A 201 -17.28 24.47 -14.94
CA HIS A 201 -17.41 24.25 -16.37
C HIS A 201 -18.82 23.80 -16.68
N LYS A 202 -19.36 24.37 -17.77
CA LYS A 202 -20.66 24.04 -18.32
C LYS A 202 -20.49 23.48 -19.71
N ALA A 203 -21.30 22.50 -20.06
CA ALA A 203 -21.34 21.95 -21.40
C ALA A 203 -22.78 21.61 -21.76
N LYS A 204 -23.13 21.72 -23.05
CA LYS A 204 -24.44 21.37 -23.57
C LYS A 204 -24.35 20.15 -24.47
N VAL A 205 -25.27 19.22 -24.30
CA VAL A 205 -25.32 17.97 -25.07
C VAL A 205 -25.83 18.28 -26.47
N ARG A 206 -25.11 17.85 -27.52
CA ARG A 206 -25.57 17.93 -28.93
C ARG A 206 -26.31 16.66 -29.34
N ALA A 207 -27.09 16.78 -30.41
CA ALA A 207 -27.84 15.65 -30.95
C ALA A 207 -26.96 14.50 -31.49
N ASP A 208 -25.74 14.80 -31.91
CA ASP A 208 -24.74 13.83 -32.38
C ASP A 208 -23.99 13.15 -31.23
N GLY A 209 -24.34 13.39 -29.97
CA GLY A 209 -23.68 12.83 -28.80
C GLY A 209 -22.35 13.49 -28.45
N THR A 210 -22.06 14.66 -28.99
CA THR A 210 -20.89 15.46 -28.58
C THR A 210 -21.29 16.54 -27.58
N LEU A 211 -20.31 17.19 -26.97
CA LEU A 211 -20.48 18.28 -26.02
C LEU A 211 -20.04 19.61 -26.67
N ILE A 212 -20.71 20.69 -26.33
CA ILE A 212 -20.26 22.04 -26.58
C ILE A 212 -20.19 22.80 -25.25
N GLY A 213 -19.08 23.45 -24.97
CA GLY A 213 -18.87 24.28 -23.79
C GLY A 213 -17.80 25.32 -24.05
N ASP A 214 -17.76 26.35 -23.22
CA ASP A 214 -16.93 27.54 -23.45
C ASP A 214 -15.39 27.21 -23.37
N ASP A 215 -15.00 26.06 -22.76
CA ASP A 215 -13.61 25.66 -22.57
C ASP A 215 -13.27 24.26 -23.14
N ILE A 216 -14.12 23.68 -23.97
CA ILE A 216 -13.87 22.36 -24.58
C ILE A 216 -13.39 22.58 -26.02
N LYS A 217 -12.07 22.49 -26.19
CA LYS A 217 -11.42 22.37 -27.51
C LYS A 217 -11.35 20.94 -27.95
#